data_38aafde9cab76f75d0006053fa328f0a
#
_entry.id   38aafde9cab76f75d0006053fa328f0a
#
_cell.length_a   1.000
_cell.length_b   1.000
_cell.length_c   1.000
_cell.angle_alpha   90.00
_cell.angle_beta   90.00
_cell.angle_gamma   90.00
#
_symmetry.space_group_name_H-M   'P 1'
#
loop_
_entity.id
_entity.type
_entity.pdbx_description
1 polymer ?
#
loop_
_entity_poly.entity_id
_entity_poly.type
_entity_poly.pdbx_seq_one_letter_code
_entity_poly.pdbx_strand_id
1 'polypeptide(L)'
;MSNAFFKVPVAINEPVKSYAAGSPERASLLAKYHEFKDRSPIDIPMYIGGKKVTTANKKALTMPHDHQAVIGHYNQGEAAHVTAAIEAALAAKAAWSALPWQDRAAVFLRAADLLAGPFRDRMNAATMLAQSKNVFQAEIDAACELIDFFRFNVQYMTQIYSEQPESLPGMWNRLEYRPLEGFIFALTPFNFTSIAANLSAAPAMMGNVVVWKPAETQIYSAQIIMELFEAAGLPAGVINMVTVSGQAAGEVIFAHKEFAGIHFTGSTDVFRQLWKNIAHNIENYRSYPRIVGETGGKDFVMVHNSANAAEVATALSRGAFEFQGQKCSAASRAYIPESLWPAVQEILVAQVNSFKQGSPEDTSNFVNAVISERAFDRIAGYI
;
A
#
# COMPACT_ATOMS: atom_id res chain seq x y z
N MET A 1 32.36 0.21 -15.33
CA MET A 1 32.10 0.72 -13.94
C MET A 1 32.31 2.21 -13.96
N SER A 2 31.42 3.00 -13.38
CA SER A 2 31.57 4.46 -13.24
C SER A 2 32.45 4.78 -12.04
N ASN A 3 33.31 5.79 -12.14
CA ASN A 3 34.09 6.31 -11.02
C ASN A 3 33.40 7.49 -10.31
N ALA A 4 32.17 7.85 -10.76
CA ALA A 4 31.40 8.93 -10.18
C ALA A 4 30.63 8.50 -8.94
N PHE A 5 30.47 9.43 -7.99
CA PHE A 5 29.55 9.28 -6.87
C PHE A 5 28.18 9.86 -7.28
N PHE A 6 27.18 9.02 -7.37
CA PHE A 6 25.83 9.44 -7.72
C PHE A 6 25.13 10.10 -6.54
N LYS A 7 24.38 11.15 -6.82
CA LYS A 7 23.44 11.77 -5.89
C LYS A 7 22.04 11.66 -6.46
N VAL A 8 21.13 11.13 -5.67
CA VAL A 8 19.71 11.14 -6.01
C VAL A 8 19.11 12.51 -5.75
N PRO A 9 18.01 12.88 -6.42
CA PRO A 9 17.27 14.10 -6.08
C PRO A 9 16.88 14.09 -4.60
N VAL A 10 16.91 15.27 -3.97
CA VAL A 10 16.36 15.44 -2.61
C VAL A 10 14.86 15.14 -2.67
N ALA A 11 14.40 14.25 -1.81
CA ALA A 11 13.00 13.91 -1.75
C ALA A 11 12.18 15.07 -1.21
N ILE A 12 11.12 15.42 -1.92
CA ILE A 12 10.16 16.46 -1.55
C ILE A 12 8.77 15.84 -1.65
N ASN A 13 7.93 16.11 -0.64
CA ASN A 13 6.55 15.64 -0.63
C ASN A 13 5.79 16.13 -1.87
N GLU A 14 4.99 15.24 -2.43
CA GLU A 14 4.12 15.57 -3.54
C GLU A 14 3.03 16.56 -3.10
N PRO A 15 2.84 17.66 -3.82
CA PRO A 15 1.76 18.60 -3.52
C PRO A 15 0.39 17.93 -3.62
N VAL A 16 -0.38 18.02 -2.54
CA VAL A 16 -1.76 17.55 -2.50
C VAL A 16 -2.64 18.50 -3.30
N LYS A 17 -3.36 17.98 -4.29
CA LYS A 17 -4.30 18.77 -5.10
C LYS A 17 -5.57 19.04 -4.31
N SER A 18 -6.13 20.22 -4.48
CA SER A 18 -7.29 20.68 -3.70
C SER A 18 -8.62 20.09 -4.15
N TYR A 19 -8.73 19.71 -5.43
CA TYR A 19 -9.98 19.28 -6.06
C TYR A 19 -11.16 20.22 -5.77
N ALA A 20 -10.86 21.53 -5.72
CA ALA A 20 -11.86 22.56 -5.46
C ALA A 20 -13.00 22.53 -6.50
N ALA A 21 -14.16 23.04 -6.13
CA ALA A 21 -15.28 23.13 -7.05
C ALA A 21 -14.91 23.95 -8.30
N GLY A 22 -15.12 23.34 -9.49
CA GLY A 22 -14.78 23.97 -10.77
C GLY A 22 -13.30 23.84 -11.18
N SER A 23 -12.45 23.21 -10.37
CA SER A 23 -11.04 23.00 -10.75
C SER A 23 -10.88 21.96 -11.86
N PRO A 24 -9.85 22.12 -12.73
CA PRO A 24 -9.59 21.16 -13.81
C PRO A 24 -9.21 19.79 -13.30
N GLU A 25 -8.47 19.68 -12.19
CA GLU A 25 -8.09 18.42 -11.57
C GLU A 25 -9.30 17.62 -11.06
N ARG A 26 -10.32 18.34 -10.49
CA ARG A 26 -11.57 17.68 -10.09
C ARG A 26 -12.35 17.17 -11.29
N ALA A 27 -12.46 17.98 -12.35
CA ALA A 27 -13.13 17.57 -13.58
C ALA A 27 -12.44 16.35 -14.23
N SER A 28 -11.12 16.35 -14.31
CA SER A 28 -10.32 15.26 -14.86
C SER A 28 -10.49 13.96 -14.06
N LEU A 29 -10.40 14.04 -12.73
CA LEU A 29 -10.58 12.86 -11.85
C LEU A 29 -11.99 12.28 -11.95
N LEU A 30 -13.03 13.13 -11.90
CA LEU A 30 -14.41 12.65 -12.00
C LEU A 30 -14.71 12.05 -13.37
N ALA A 31 -14.16 12.62 -14.46
CA ALA A 31 -14.26 12.02 -15.78
C ALA A 31 -13.61 10.62 -15.80
N LYS A 32 -12.44 10.43 -15.18
CA LYS A 32 -11.78 9.12 -15.07
C LYS A 32 -12.54 8.15 -14.17
N TYR A 33 -13.15 8.64 -13.10
CA TYR A 33 -14.02 7.85 -12.22
C TYR A 33 -15.23 7.29 -13.00
N HIS A 34 -15.93 8.14 -13.76
CA HIS A 34 -17.06 7.72 -14.58
C HIS A 34 -16.63 6.77 -15.70
N GLU A 35 -15.53 7.05 -16.40
CA GLU A 35 -14.97 6.12 -17.39
C GLU A 35 -14.77 4.71 -16.80
N PHE A 36 -14.25 4.61 -15.57
CA PHE A 36 -14.00 3.33 -14.92
C PHE A 36 -15.31 2.68 -14.40
N LYS A 37 -16.24 3.47 -13.91
CA LYS A 37 -17.54 3.02 -13.39
C LYS A 37 -18.43 2.47 -14.52
N ASP A 38 -18.48 3.18 -15.65
CA ASP A 38 -19.45 2.94 -16.73
C ASP A 38 -18.93 1.93 -17.76
N ARG A 39 -17.64 1.61 -17.76
CA ARG A 39 -17.09 0.59 -18.66
C ARG A 39 -17.56 -0.81 -18.28
N SER A 40 -17.54 -1.74 -19.25
CA SER A 40 -17.74 -3.16 -18.97
C SER A 40 -16.77 -3.66 -17.90
N PRO A 41 -17.18 -4.57 -17.01
CA PRO A 41 -16.31 -5.14 -15.98
C PRO A 41 -15.02 -5.68 -16.57
N ILE A 42 -13.89 -5.25 -15.99
CA ILE A 42 -12.56 -5.66 -16.45
C ILE A 42 -12.17 -7.03 -15.92
N ASP A 43 -11.36 -7.76 -16.67
CA ASP A 43 -10.76 -9.02 -16.24
C ASP A 43 -9.34 -8.75 -15.71
N ILE A 44 -9.11 -8.97 -14.41
CA ILE A 44 -7.85 -8.70 -13.74
C ILE A 44 -7.05 -9.98 -13.61
N PRO A 45 -5.92 -10.11 -14.34
CA PRO A 45 -5.05 -11.29 -14.28
C PRO A 45 -4.14 -11.26 -13.06
N MET A 46 -3.52 -12.38 -12.76
CA MET A 46 -2.27 -12.42 -12.00
C MET A 46 -1.10 -11.97 -12.89
N TYR A 47 -0.05 -11.41 -12.30
CA TYR A 47 1.17 -10.99 -12.99
C TYR A 47 2.33 -11.87 -12.53
N ILE A 48 2.72 -12.84 -13.34
CA ILE A 48 3.75 -13.84 -12.99
C ILE A 48 4.82 -13.86 -14.09
N GLY A 49 6.06 -13.51 -13.74
CA GLY A 49 7.18 -13.49 -14.68
C GLY A 49 6.97 -12.58 -15.88
N GLY A 50 6.25 -11.46 -15.70
CA GLY A 50 5.86 -10.52 -16.77
C GLY A 50 4.71 -11.01 -17.65
N LYS A 51 4.09 -12.15 -17.33
CA LYS A 51 2.91 -12.68 -18.05
C LYS A 51 1.63 -12.37 -17.28
N LYS A 52 0.57 -12.05 -18.02
CA LYS A 52 -0.79 -11.92 -17.51
C LYS A 52 -1.43 -13.32 -17.49
N VAL A 53 -1.60 -13.87 -16.28
CA VAL A 53 -2.09 -15.24 -16.07
C VAL A 53 -3.56 -15.21 -15.67
N THR A 54 -4.38 -15.93 -16.43
CA THR A 54 -5.82 -16.02 -16.19
C THR A 54 -6.23 -17.44 -15.79
N THR A 55 -7.36 -17.55 -15.10
CA THR A 55 -7.94 -18.83 -14.66
C THR A 55 -9.41 -18.90 -15.03
N ALA A 56 -10.00 -20.10 -15.01
CA ALA A 56 -11.44 -20.29 -15.18
C ALA A 56 -12.23 -19.84 -13.92
N ASN A 57 -11.59 -19.81 -12.74
CA ASN A 57 -12.21 -19.41 -11.49
C ASN A 57 -12.09 -17.88 -11.33
N LYS A 58 -13.15 -17.16 -11.60
CA LYS A 58 -13.19 -15.70 -11.49
C LYS A 58 -14.07 -15.26 -10.33
N LYS A 59 -13.63 -14.23 -9.62
CA LYS A 59 -14.38 -13.61 -8.52
C LYS A 59 -14.73 -12.18 -8.88
N ALA A 60 -15.98 -11.81 -8.63
CA ALA A 60 -16.45 -10.45 -8.87
C ALA A 60 -15.83 -9.46 -7.86
N LEU A 61 -15.54 -8.26 -8.36
CA LEU A 61 -15.22 -7.09 -7.57
C LEU A 61 -16.37 -6.10 -7.69
N THR A 62 -16.92 -5.70 -6.57
CA THR A 62 -18.02 -4.74 -6.47
C THR A 62 -17.56 -3.48 -5.76
N MET A 63 -18.30 -2.39 -5.93
CA MET A 63 -18.05 -1.15 -5.18
C MET A 63 -18.64 -1.29 -3.77
N PRO A 64 -17.90 -0.93 -2.69
CA PRO A 64 -18.48 -1.01 -1.33
C PRO A 64 -19.71 -0.12 -1.12
N HIS A 65 -19.81 1.00 -1.83
CA HIS A 65 -20.94 1.92 -1.78
C HIS A 65 -22.09 1.56 -2.75
N ASP A 66 -21.86 0.59 -3.63
CA ASP A 66 -22.86 0.01 -4.54
C ASP A 66 -22.49 -1.44 -4.84
N HIS A 67 -22.77 -2.34 -3.91
CA HIS A 67 -22.39 -3.75 -4.00
C HIS A 67 -23.17 -4.56 -5.05
N GLN A 68 -24.17 -3.96 -5.72
CA GLN A 68 -24.82 -4.54 -6.89
C GLN A 68 -24.02 -4.29 -8.18
N ALA A 69 -23.19 -3.25 -8.21
CA ALA A 69 -22.40 -2.89 -9.38
C ALA A 69 -21.05 -3.64 -9.40
N VAL A 70 -20.88 -4.50 -10.38
CA VAL A 70 -19.64 -5.24 -10.62
C VAL A 70 -18.73 -4.39 -11.50
N ILE A 71 -17.55 -4.02 -11.00
CA ILE A 71 -16.53 -3.23 -11.71
C ILE A 71 -15.44 -4.08 -12.37
N GLY A 72 -15.32 -5.33 -11.99
CA GLY A 72 -14.33 -6.25 -12.55
C GLY A 72 -14.46 -7.65 -12.00
N HIS A 73 -13.65 -8.54 -12.57
CA HIS A 73 -13.45 -9.89 -12.07
C HIS A 73 -11.94 -10.13 -11.93
N TYR A 74 -11.50 -10.69 -10.83
CA TYR A 74 -10.13 -11.15 -10.71
C TYR A 74 -10.03 -12.67 -10.86
N ASN A 75 -8.90 -13.11 -11.37
CA ASN A 75 -8.62 -14.52 -11.62
C ASN A 75 -8.12 -15.17 -10.33
N GLN A 76 -8.97 -15.96 -9.66
CA GLN A 76 -8.60 -16.69 -8.45
C GLN A 76 -7.61 -17.80 -8.78
N GLY A 77 -6.39 -17.66 -8.28
CA GLY A 77 -5.32 -18.64 -8.45
C GLY A 77 -5.33 -19.71 -7.35
N GLU A 78 -4.42 -20.66 -7.50
CA GLU A 78 -4.21 -21.83 -6.64
C GLU A 78 -2.73 -21.91 -6.22
N ALA A 79 -2.36 -22.90 -5.39
CA ALA A 79 -1.00 -23.15 -4.91
C ALA A 79 0.04 -23.21 -6.05
N ALA A 80 -0.31 -23.82 -7.19
CA ALA A 80 0.58 -23.89 -8.36
C ALA A 80 0.97 -22.50 -8.90
N HIS A 81 0.07 -21.50 -8.83
CA HIS A 81 0.37 -20.14 -9.26
C HIS A 81 1.32 -19.43 -8.30
N VAL A 82 1.24 -19.75 -7.00
CA VAL A 82 2.19 -19.24 -5.99
C VAL A 82 3.59 -19.82 -6.26
N THR A 83 3.68 -21.13 -6.53
CA THR A 83 4.93 -21.79 -6.91
C THR A 83 5.52 -21.15 -8.17
N ALA A 84 4.73 -20.98 -9.21
CA ALA A 84 5.18 -20.31 -10.44
C ALA A 84 5.67 -18.87 -10.21
N ALA A 85 5.02 -18.13 -9.31
CA ALA A 85 5.44 -16.78 -8.94
C ALA A 85 6.77 -16.77 -8.17
N ILE A 86 6.99 -17.74 -7.28
CA ILE A 86 8.28 -17.93 -6.60
C ILE A 86 9.39 -18.27 -7.60
N GLU A 87 9.14 -19.21 -8.51
CA GLU A 87 10.10 -19.59 -9.54
C GLU A 87 10.46 -18.39 -10.45
N ALA A 88 9.47 -17.63 -10.88
CA ALA A 88 9.67 -16.42 -11.68
C ALA A 88 10.48 -15.35 -10.92
N ALA A 89 10.19 -15.16 -9.63
CA ALA A 89 10.93 -14.25 -8.76
C ALA A 89 12.41 -14.68 -8.64
N LEU A 90 12.66 -15.95 -8.34
CA LEU A 90 14.01 -16.48 -8.20
C LEU A 90 14.80 -16.44 -9.52
N ALA A 91 14.14 -16.65 -10.66
CA ALA A 91 14.76 -16.53 -11.98
C ALA A 91 15.20 -15.07 -12.30
N ALA A 92 14.42 -14.09 -11.88
CA ALA A 92 14.74 -12.66 -12.08
C ALA A 92 15.83 -12.14 -11.12
N LYS A 93 16.05 -12.83 -9.99
CA LYS A 93 16.87 -12.34 -8.87
C LYS A 93 18.30 -11.99 -9.27
N ALA A 94 19.00 -12.85 -9.99
CA ALA A 94 20.41 -12.65 -10.29
C ALA A 94 20.64 -11.38 -11.11
N ALA A 95 19.86 -11.17 -12.17
CA ALA A 95 19.96 -10.00 -13.03
C ALA A 95 19.57 -8.72 -12.28
N TRP A 96 18.47 -8.76 -11.50
CA TRP A 96 17.98 -7.60 -10.74
C TRP A 96 18.94 -7.19 -9.63
N SER A 97 19.48 -8.14 -8.88
CA SER A 97 20.42 -7.86 -7.79
C SER A 97 21.78 -7.35 -8.28
N ALA A 98 22.19 -7.77 -9.47
CA ALA A 98 23.43 -7.31 -10.11
C ALA A 98 23.31 -5.92 -10.76
N LEU A 99 22.07 -5.45 -11.00
CA LEU A 99 21.84 -4.11 -11.55
C LEU A 99 22.37 -3.06 -10.58
N PRO A 100 23.14 -2.05 -11.04
CA PRO A 100 23.61 -0.95 -10.21
C PRO A 100 22.44 -0.31 -9.43
N TRP A 101 22.68 0.07 -8.19
CA TRP A 101 21.62 0.59 -7.33
C TRP A 101 20.94 1.84 -7.92
N GLN A 102 21.69 2.71 -8.62
CA GLN A 102 21.17 3.90 -9.26
C GLN A 102 20.19 3.57 -10.38
N ASP A 103 20.39 2.47 -11.10
CA ASP A 103 19.50 2.04 -12.18
C ASP A 103 18.21 1.46 -11.59
N ARG A 104 18.31 0.74 -10.46
CA ARG A 104 17.12 0.32 -9.71
C ARG A 104 16.34 1.52 -9.18
N ALA A 105 17.04 2.50 -8.59
CA ALA A 105 16.44 3.75 -8.13
C ALA A 105 15.69 4.50 -9.24
N ALA A 106 16.29 4.55 -10.45
CA ALA A 106 15.69 5.22 -11.58
C ALA A 106 14.32 4.66 -11.99
N VAL A 107 14.10 3.34 -11.84
CA VAL A 107 12.80 2.72 -12.10
C VAL A 107 11.72 3.29 -11.15
N PHE A 108 12.03 3.39 -9.85
CA PHE A 108 11.07 3.88 -8.86
C PHE A 108 10.87 5.39 -8.91
N LEU A 109 11.91 6.17 -9.21
CA LEU A 109 11.75 7.61 -9.48
C LEU A 109 10.88 7.85 -10.72
N ARG A 110 11.05 7.05 -11.77
CA ARG A 110 10.16 7.10 -12.96
C ARG A 110 8.73 6.70 -12.61
N ALA A 111 8.54 5.69 -11.72
CA ALA A 111 7.21 5.34 -11.21
C ALA A 111 6.56 6.52 -10.46
N ALA A 112 7.34 7.25 -9.65
CA ALA A 112 6.88 8.46 -8.98
C ALA A 112 6.42 9.54 -9.99
N ASP A 113 7.21 9.81 -11.03
CA ASP A 113 6.87 10.80 -12.04
C ASP A 113 5.63 10.39 -12.86
N LEU A 114 5.52 9.13 -13.23
CA LEU A 114 4.35 8.61 -13.93
C LEU A 114 3.09 8.70 -13.07
N LEU A 115 3.22 8.42 -11.77
CA LEU A 115 2.10 8.53 -10.84
C LEU A 115 1.72 9.98 -10.57
N ALA A 116 2.67 10.89 -10.45
CA ALA A 116 2.42 12.32 -10.31
C ALA A 116 1.73 12.93 -11.57
N GLY A 117 1.89 12.28 -12.72
CA GLY A 117 1.34 12.68 -14.01
C GLY A 117 0.20 11.77 -14.49
N PRO A 118 0.41 10.97 -15.56
CA PRO A 118 -0.66 10.28 -16.28
C PRO A 118 -1.37 9.17 -15.49
N PHE A 119 -0.78 8.66 -14.43
CA PHE A 119 -1.40 7.62 -13.60
C PHE A 119 -2.19 8.17 -12.41
N ARG A 120 -2.09 9.47 -12.08
CA ARG A 120 -2.71 10.05 -10.87
C ARG A 120 -4.22 9.84 -10.83
N ASP A 121 -4.93 10.30 -11.85
CA ASP A 121 -6.39 10.18 -11.92
C ASP A 121 -6.83 8.71 -12.01
N ARG A 122 -6.05 7.85 -12.69
CA ARG A 122 -6.32 6.41 -12.78
C ARG A 122 -6.22 5.73 -11.41
N MET A 123 -5.18 6.06 -10.64
CA MET A 123 -4.95 5.49 -9.31
C MET A 123 -6.02 5.96 -8.32
N ASN A 124 -6.32 7.27 -8.33
CA ASN A 124 -7.34 7.85 -7.47
C ASN A 124 -8.73 7.32 -7.81
N ALA A 125 -9.12 7.27 -9.08
CA ALA A 125 -10.42 6.72 -9.51
C ALA A 125 -10.57 5.25 -9.12
N ALA A 126 -9.55 4.43 -9.34
CA ALA A 126 -9.55 3.02 -8.92
C ALA A 126 -9.72 2.86 -7.41
N THR A 127 -9.07 3.72 -6.62
CA THR A 127 -9.16 3.73 -5.16
C THR A 127 -10.54 4.19 -4.69
N MET A 128 -11.10 5.24 -5.30
CA MET A 128 -12.45 5.71 -5.01
C MET A 128 -13.50 4.62 -5.28
N LEU A 129 -13.41 3.95 -6.42
CA LEU A 129 -14.36 2.90 -6.81
C LEU A 129 -14.26 1.66 -5.91
N ALA A 130 -13.06 1.10 -5.76
CA ALA A 130 -12.88 -0.20 -5.13
C ALA A 130 -12.83 -0.15 -3.60
N GLN A 131 -12.56 1.02 -3.00
CA GLN A 131 -12.41 1.18 -1.56
C GLN A 131 -13.43 2.16 -0.96
N SER A 132 -14.25 2.83 -1.76
CA SER A 132 -15.16 3.90 -1.31
C SER A 132 -14.47 5.06 -0.60
N LYS A 133 -13.24 5.36 -0.99
CA LYS A 133 -12.55 6.56 -0.52
C LYS A 133 -13.09 7.79 -1.24
N ASN A 134 -13.25 8.90 -0.53
CA ASN A 134 -13.54 10.17 -1.17
C ASN A 134 -12.31 10.72 -1.91
N VAL A 135 -12.49 11.80 -2.65
CA VAL A 135 -11.43 12.41 -3.46
C VAL A 135 -10.16 12.70 -2.66
N PHE A 136 -10.29 13.30 -1.46
CA PHE A 136 -9.15 13.66 -0.63
C PHE A 136 -8.42 12.45 -0.08
N GLN A 137 -9.16 11.44 0.36
CA GLN A 137 -8.59 10.20 0.87
C GLN A 137 -7.85 9.45 -0.24
N ALA A 138 -8.40 9.41 -1.46
CA ALA A 138 -7.72 8.79 -2.59
C ALA A 138 -6.46 9.58 -2.98
N GLU A 139 -6.53 10.91 -3.01
CA GLU A 139 -5.39 11.76 -3.35
C GLU A 139 -4.23 11.58 -2.38
N ILE A 140 -4.51 11.57 -1.07
CA ILE A 140 -3.47 11.44 -0.05
C ILE A 140 -3.00 9.99 0.05
N ASP A 141 -3.92 9.04 0.29
CA ASP A 141 -3.62 7.67 0.68
C ASP A 141 -3.27 6.75 -0.52
N ALA A 142 -3.43 7.22 -1.77
CA ALA A 142 -3.07 6.45 -2.95
C ALA A 142 -2.02 7.16 -3.79
N ALA A 143 -2.27 8.39 -4.27
CA ALA A 143 -1.34 9.06 -5.16
C ALA A 143 -0.16 9.70 -4.42
N CYS A 144 -0.42 10.71 -3.56
CA CYS A 144 0.65 11.48 -2.93
C CYS A 144 1.57 10.63 -2.08
N GLU A 145 1.02 9.81 -1.19
CA GLU A 145 1.80 8.96 -0.30
C GLU A 145 2.64 7.93 -1.07
N LEU A 146 2.14 7.35 -2.16
CA LEU A 146 2.92 6.41 -2.96
C LEU A 146 4.05 7.10 -3.73
N ILE A 147 3.80 8.30 -4.27
CA ILE A 147 4.84 9.13 -4.89
C ILE A 147 5.94 9.43 -3.87
N ASP A 148 5.55 9.82 -2.66
CA ASP A 148 6.47 10.11 -1.57
C ASP A 148 7.24 8.86 -1.15
N PHE A 149 6.60 7.70 -1.00
CA PHE A 149 7.31 6.45 -0.73
C PHE A 149 8.39 6.18 -1.78
N PHE A 150 8.12 6.33 -3.05
CA PHE A 150 9.13 6.10 -4.08
C PHE A 150 10.30 7.08 -3.98
N ARG A 151 10.03 8.37 -3.80
CA ARG A 151 11.07 9.41 -3.69
C ARG A 151 11.90 9.27 -2.42
N PHE A 152 11.23 9.16 -1.26
CA PHE A 152 11.90 9.07 0.04
C PHE A 152 12.63 7.75 0.23
N ASN A 153 12.09 6.63 -0.22
CA ASN A 153 12.78 5.34 -0.13
C ASN A 153 14.07 5.32 -0.98
N VAL A 154 14.07 5.96 -2.15
CA VAL A 154 15.32 6.13 -2.93
C VAL A 154 16.36 6.95 -2.13
N GLN A 155 15.94 8.02 -1.48
CA GLN A 155 16.82 8.80 -0.62
C GLN A 155 17.32 7.97 0.57
N TYR A 156 16.44 7.26 1.27
CA TYR A 156 16.80 6.40 2.41
C TYR A 156 17.73 5.25 2.01
N MET A 157 17.50 4.65 0.84
CA MET A 157 18.42 3.64 0.29
C MET A 157 19.84 4.19 0.15
N THR A 158 20.00 5.42 -0.35
CA THR A 158 21.32 6.02 -0.50
C THR A 158 21.96 6.39 0.84
N GLN A 159 21.16 6.80 1.82
CA GLN A 159 21.64 7.02 3.20
C GLN A 159 22.16 5.71 3.79
N ILE A 160 21.41 4.61 3.70
CA ILE A 160 21.84 3.29 4.17
C ILE A 160 23.13 2.87 3.48
N TYR A 161 23.23 2.99 2.16
CA TYR A 161 24.42 2.60 1.41
C TYR A 161 25.66 3.48 1.72
N SER A 162 25.45 4.69 2.21
CA SER A 162 26.52 5.59 2.63
C SER A 162 27.07 5.27 4.02
N GLU A 163 26.36 4.49 4.83
CA GLU A 163 26.82 4.06 6.15
C GLU A 163 27.96 3.05 6.02
N GLN A 164 29.15 3.46 6.39
CA GLN A 164 30.37 2.65 6.28
C GLN A 164 31.09 2.59 7.64
N PRO A 165 31.81 1.49 7.93
CA PRO A 165 32.55 1.36 9.18
C PRO A 165 33.76 2.29 9.23
N GLU A 166 34.20 2.60 10.43
CA GLU A 166 35.45 3.32 10.67
C GLU A 166 36.66 2.55 10.13
N SER A 167 37.58 3.28 9.51
CA SER A 167 38.85 2.74 9.01
C SER A 167 40.02 3.21 9.92
N LEU A 168 40.89 2.30 10.27
CA LEU A 168 42.09 2.60 11.04
C LEU A 168 43.27 2.96 10.12
N PRO A 169 44.32 3.62 10.61
CA PRO A 169 45.52 3.87 9.83
C PRO A 169 46.10 2.57 9.22
N GLY A 170 46.32 2.57 7.91
CA GLY A 170 46.83 1.41 7.19
C GLY A 170 45.76 0.35 6.84
N MET A 171 44.49 0.57 7.17
CA MET A 171 43.37 -0.35 6.91
C MET A 171 42.19 0.41 6.30
N TRP A 172 41.56 -0.20 5.33
CA TRP A 172 40.33 0.33 4.74
C TRP A 172 39.19 -0.67 4.95
N ASN A 173 38.29 -0.38 5.90
CA ASN A 173 37.09 -1.17 6.17
C ASN A 173 35.92 -0.72 5.28
N ARG A 174 35.19 -1.68 4.74
CA ARG A 174 34.07 -1.42 3.84
C ARG A 174 32.95 -2.47 4.01
N LEU A 175 31.71 -2.02 3.97
CA LEU A 175 30.52 -2.87 3.86
C LEU A 175 30.03 -2.93 2.42
N GLU A 176 29.65 -4.13 1.99
CA GLU A 176 28.92 -4.36 0.77
C GLU A 176 27.48 -4.78 1.13
N TYR A 177 26.52 -3.97 0.71
CA TYR A 177 25.11 -4.26 0.93
C TYR A 177 24.59 -5.14 -0.19
N ARG A 178 24.11 -6.31 0.15
CA ARG A 178 23.52 -7.27 -0.80
C ARG A 178 22.07 -7.58 -0.45
N PRO A 179 21.22 -7.89 -1.45
CA PRO A 179 19.86 -8.37 -1.21
C PRO A 179 19.83 -9.65 -0.38
N LEU A 180 18.70 -9.92 0.25
CA LEU A 180 18.47 -11.16 0.98
C LEU A 180 18.54 -12.38 0.06
N GLU A 181 18.93 -13.52 0.58
CA GLU A 181 18.96 -14.78 -0.16
C GLU A 181 17.55 -15.39 -0.22
N GLY A 182 16.97 -15.48 -1.42
CA GLY A 182 15.62 -15.95 -1.64
C GLY A 182 14.67 -14.85 -2.13
N PHE A 183 13.40 -14.97 -1.80
CA PHE A 183 12.35 -14.02 -2.17
C PHE A 183 11.65 -13.44 -0.94
N ILE A 184 11.07 -12.26 -1.10
CA ILE A 184 10.22 -11.58 -0.10
C ILE A 184 8.75 -11.84 -0.41
N PHE A 185 7.97 -12.14 0.61
CA PHE A 185 6.52 -12.15 0.51
C PHE A 185 5.94 -10.81 0.97
N ALA A 186 5.31 -10.08 0.07
CA ALA A 186 4.55 -8.88 0.40
C ALA A 186 3.07 -9.25 0.56
N LEU A 187 2.53 -9.08 1.76
CA LEU A 187 1.12 -9.31 2.07
C LEU A 187 0.49 -8.00 2.54
N THR A 188 -0.41 -7.44 1.73
CA THR A 188 -0.78 -6.04 1.83
C THR A 188 -2.24 -5.83 2.20
N PRO A 189 -2.56 -4.72 2.90
CA PRO A 189 -3.89 -4.42 3.40
C PRO A 189 -4.79 -3.86 2.28
N PHE A 190 -6.06 -3.63 2.63
CA PHE A 190 -7.03 -3.05 1.69
C PHE A 190 -7.10 -1.52 1.76
N ASN A 191 -6.74 -0.94 2.90
CA ASN A 191 -7.12 0.44 3.24
C ASN A 191 -6.23 1.54 2.62
N PHE A 192 -5.01 1.20 2.22
CA PHE A 192 -4.08 2.13 1.57
C PHE A 192 -3.50 1.53 0.29
N THR A 193 -3.83 2.12 -0.85
CA THR A 193 -3.25 1.75 -2.14
C THR A 193 -1.73 2.01 -2.16
N SER A 194 -1.28 3.08 -1.52
CA SER A 194 0.13 3.41 -1.33
C SER A 194 0.91 2.32 -0.59
N ILE A 195 0.39 1.85 0.55
CA ILE A 195 1.01 0.77 1.34
C ILE A 195 1.06 -0.52 0.53
N ALA A 196 -0.01 -0.84 -0.21
CA ALA A 196 -0.05 -2.05 -1.03
C ALA A 196 1.07 -2.08 -2.08
N ALA A 197 1.39 -0.97 -2.71
CA ALA A 197 2.52 -0.86 -3.63
C ALA A 197 3.86 -0.82 -2.89
N ASN A 198 3.95 -0.04 -1.81
CA ASN A 198 5.21 0.17 -1.09
C ASN A 198 5.77 -1.12 -0.47
N LEU A 199 4.91 -2.01 0.06
CA LEU A 199 5.37 -3.26 0.66
C LEU A 199 6.07 -4.19 -0.35
N SER A 200 5.73 -4.09 -1.62
CA SER A 200 6.43 -4.81 -2.70
C SER A 200 7.60 -3.99 -3.28
N ALA A 201 7.46 -2.68 -3.38
CA ALA A 201 8.45 -1.80 -4.00
C ALA A 201 9.69 -1.58 -3.14
N ALA A 202 9.54 -1.36 -1.83
CA ALA A 202 10.67 -1.09 -0.94
C ALA A 202 11.72 -2.22 -0.93
N PRO A 203 11.36 -3.50 -0.73
CA PRO A 203 12.34 -4.57 -0.85
C PRO A 203 12.88 -4.75 -2.28
N ALA A 204 12.05 -4.53 -3.32
CA ALA A 204 12.51 -4.62 -4.69
C ALA A 204 13.57 -3.55 -5.01
N MET A 205 13.40 -2.32 -4.54
CA MET A 205 14.37 -1.22 -4.67
C MET A 205 15.74 -1.60 -4.10
N MET A 206 15.77 -2.33 -3.00
CA MET A 206 16.99 -2.85 -2.37
C MET A 206 17.57 -4.08 -3.07
N GLY A 207 17.04 -4.45 -4.25
CA GLY A 207 17.53 -5.55 -5.09
C GLY A 207 16.92 -6.91 -4.78
N ASN A 208 15.90 -6.99 -3.93
CA ASN A 208 15.16 -8.22 -3.68
C ASN A 208 14.14 -8.48 -4.78
N VAL A 209 13.62 -9.71 -4.82
CA VAL A 209 12.50 -10.11 -5.66
C VAL A 209 11.30 -10.47 -4.79
N VAL A 210 10.09 -10.24 -5.31
CA VAL A 210 8.88 -10.21 -4.48
C VAL A 210 7.76 -11.06 -5.09
N VAL A 211 7.11 -11.84 -4.24
CA VAL A 211 5.79 -12.39 -4.47
C VAL A 211 4.80 -11.54 -3.68
N TRP A 212 3.88 -10.89 -4.35
CA TRP A 212 2.93 -9.95 -3.77
C TRP A 212 1.51 -10.51 -3.81
N LYS A 213 0.87 -10.54 -2.63
CA LYS A 213 -0.55 -10.85 -2.50
C LYS A 213 -1.31 -9.64 -1.95
N PRO A 214 -2.03 -8.90 -2.79
CA PRO A 214 -2.92 -7.83 -2.33
C PRO A 214 -4.13 -8.40 -1.58
N ALA A 215 -4.76 -7.58 -0.73
CA ALA A 215 -6.08 -7.89 -0.19
C ALA A 215 -7.11 -7.98 -1.34
N GLU A 216 -8.09 -8.87 -1.20
CA GLU A 216 -9.08 -9.10 -2.27
C GLU A 216 -9.83 -7.83 -2.67
N THR A 217 -10.22 -7.02 -1.70
CA THR A 217 -10.92 -5.75 -1.90
C THR A 217 -10.04 -4.61 -2.44
N GLN A 218 -8.72 -4.88 -2.62
CA GLN A 218 -7.76 -3.89 -3.15
C GLN A 218 -7.23 -4.29 -4.54
N ILE A 219 -7.66 -5.44 -5.09
CA ILE A 219 -7.13 -5.99 -6.35
C ILE A 219 -7.34 -5.03 -7.53
N TYR A 220 -8.43 -4.26 -7.55
CA TYR A 220 -8.70 -3.31 -8.64
C TYR A 220 -7.62 -2.23 -8.76
N SER A 221 -7.23 -1.60 -7.66
CA SER A 221 -6.11 -0.64 -7.64
C SER A 221 -4.74 -1.33 -7.76
N ALA A 222 -4.61 -2.58 -7.29
CA ALA A 222 -3.39 -3.37 -7.46
C ALA A 222 -3.04 -3.62 -8.93
N GLN A 223 -4.03 -3.79 -9.81
CA GLN A 223 -3.77 -3.84 -11.25
C GLN A 223 -3.15 -2.55 -11.77
N ILE A 224 -3.66 -1.38 -11.35
CA ILE A 224 -3.10 -0.08 -11.76
C ILE A 224 -1.66 0.07 -11.26
N ILE A 225 -1.35 -0.46 -10.07
CA ILE A 225 0.02 -0.50 -9.55
C ILE A 225 0.94 -1.35 -10.45
N MET A 226 0.50 -2.55 -10.86
CA MET A 226 1.29 -3.38 -11.77
C MET A 226 1.50 -2.72 -13.13
N GLU A 227 0.48 -2.07 -13.69
CA GLU A 227 0.59 -1.30 -14.92
C GLU A 227 1.56 -0.10 -14.78
N LEU A 228 1.57 0.55 -13.61
CA LEU A 228 2.54 1.61 -13.29
C LEU A 228 3.98 1.06 -13.27
N PHE A 229 4.22 -0.09 -12.63
CA PHE A 229 5.53 -0.72 -12.58
C PHE A 229 6.01 -1.15 -13.97
N GLU A 230 5.13 -1.73 -14.79
CA GLU A 230 5.43 -2.06 -16.20
C GLU A 230 5.81 -0.79 -16.99
N ALA A 231 5.03 0.28 -16.87
CA ALA A 231 5.31 1.56 -17.54
C ALA A 231 6.60 2.24 -17.06
N ALA A 232 6.96 2.06 -15.79
CA ALA A 232 8.20 2.54 -15.22
C ALA A 232 9.43 1.75 -15.67
N GLY A 233 9.24 0.57 -16.27
CA GLY A 233 10.31 -0.29 -16.75
C GLY A 233 10.83 -1.27 -15.70
N LEU A 234 10.03 -1.62 -14.70
CA LEU A 234 10.39 -2.69 -13.77
C LEU A 234 10.52 -4.02 -14.52
N PRO A 235 11.67 -4.73 -14.43
CA PRO A 235 11.85 -5.97 -15.16
C PRO A 235 10.86 -7.07 -14.74
N ALA A 236 10.49 -7.91 -15.71
CA ALA A 236 9.61 -9.04 -15.49
C ALA A 236 10.14 -9.97 -14.38
N GLY A 237 9.25 -10.43 -13.50
CA GLY A 237 9.59 -11.34 -12.41
C GLY A 237 10.14 -10.67 -11.14
N VAL A 238 10.50 -9.40 -11.15
CA VAL A 238 10.98 -8.70 -9.93
C VAL A 238 9.86 -8.58 -8.90
N ILE A 239 8.66 -8.19 -9.33
CA ILE A 239 7.44 -8.21 -8.51
C ILE A 239 6.41 -9.07 -9.24
N ASN A 240 5.89 -10.11 -8.57
CA ASN A 240 4.89 -11.01 -9.11
C ASN A 240 3.62 -10.89 -8.25
N MET A 241 2.51 -10.48 -8.85
CA MET A 241 1.23 -10.34 -8.16
C MET A 241 0.39 -11.61 -8.32
N VAL A 242 -0.01 -12.21 -7.20
CA VAL A 242 -0.90 -13.38 -7.17
C VAL A 242 -2.19 -13.08 -6.41
N THR A 243 -3.31 -13.52 -6.96
CA THR A 243 -4.66 -13.37 -6.40
C THR A 243 -5.17 -14.74 -5.94
N VAL A 244 -4.59 -15.22 -4.83
CA VAL A 244 -4.88 -16.53 -4.22
C VAL A 244 -5.48 -16.35 -2.82
N SER A 245 -6.07 -17.40 -2.26
CA SER A 245 -6.50 -17.37 -0.86
C SER A 245 -5.28 -17.22 0.08
N GLY A 246 -5.50 -16.65 1.27
CA GLY A 246 -4.43 -16.53 2.27
C GLY A 246 -3.87 -17.89 2.71
N GLN A 247 -4.72 -18.92 2.75
CA GLN A 247 -4.33 -20.28 3.07
C GLN A 247 -3.40 -20.86 2.00
N ALA A 248 -3.82 -20.84 0.72
CA ALA A 248 -3.00 -21.36 -0.38
C ALA A 248 -1.64 -20.65 -0.50
N ALA A 249 -1.61 -19.34 -0.27
CA ALA A 249 -0.36 -18.59 -0.22
C ALA A 249 0.54 -19.06 0.93
N GLY A 250 -0.03 -19.16 2.15
CA GLY A 250 0.72 -19.52 3.35
C GLY A 250 1.31 -20.92 3.30
N GLU A 251 0.55 -21.90 2.81
CA GLU A 251 1.00 -23.30 2.67
C GLU A 251 2.24 -23.44 1.77
N VAL A 252 2.29 -22.69 0.66
CA VAL A 252 3.42 -22.76 -0.28
C VAL A 252 4.59 -21.90 0.18
N ILE A 253 4.32 -20.65 0.56
CA ILE A 253 5.35 -19.64 0.84
C ILE A 253 6.15 -20.00 2.09
N PHE A 254 5.48 -20.33 3.21
CA PHE A 254 6.18 -20.60 4.46
C PHE A 254 6.86 -21.97 4.52
N ALA A 255 6.52 -22.89 3.64
CA ALA A 255 7.25 -24.16 3.51
C ALA A 255 8.46 -24.05 2.56
N HIS A 256 8.61 -22.97 1.82
CA HIS A 256 9.62 -22.85 0.79
C HIS A 256 10.99 -22.47 1.35
N LYS A 257 12.03 -23.25 1.05
CA LYS A 257 13.40 -23.04 1.57
C LYS A 257 14.03 -21.67 1.22
N GLU A 258 13.61 -21.07 0.09
CA GLU A 258 14.08 -19.76 -0.38
C GLU A 258 13.25 -18.58 0.20
N PHE A 259 12.38 -18.82 1.16
CA PHE A 259 11.67 -17.75 1.85
C PHE A 259 12.65 -16.91 2.67
N ALA A 260 12.86 -15.66 2.25
CA ALA A 260 13.84 -14.76 2.86
C ALA A 260 13.21 -13.70 3.80
N GLY A 261 11.92 -13.50 3.71
CA GLY A 261 11.23 -12.57 4.60
C GLY A 261 9.81 -12.23 4.18
N ILE A 262 9.11 -11.58 5.10
CA ILE A 262 7.76 -11.07 4.89
C ILE A 262 7.73 -9.56 5.15
N HIS A 263 7.04 -8.84 4.28
CA HIS A 263 6.64 -7.45 4.49
C HIS A 263 5.12 -7.39 4.56
N PHE A 264 4.59 -7.11 5.74
CA PHE A 264 3.19 -7.29 6.09
C PHE A 264 2.58 -6.01 6.67
N THR A 265 1.38 -5.69 6.22
CA THR A 265 0.49 -4.77 6.94
C THR A 265 -0.91 -5.37 6.96
N GLY A 266 -1.52 -5.44 8.15
CA GLY A 266 -2.85 -6.03 8.32
C GLY A 266 -3.25 -6.19 9.78
N SER A 267 -4.11 -7.18 10.08
CA SER A 267 -4.58 -7.39 11.45
C SER A 267 -3.52 -8.04 12.34
N THR A 268 -3.52 -7.69 13.62
CA THR A 268 -2.63 -8.26 14.65
C THR A 268 -2.77 -9.77 14.74
N ASP A 269 -3.98 -10.31 14.64
CA ASP A 269 -4.20 -11.76 14.75
C ASP A 269 -3.61 -12.52 13.55
N VAL A 270 -3.74 -11.97 12.35
CA VAL A 270 -3.07 -12.53 11.16
C VAL A 270 -1.56 -12.48 11.35
N PHE A 271 -1.01 -11.37 11.82
CA PHE A 271 0.43 -11.24 12.04
C PHE A 271 0.98 -12.26 13.05
N ARG A 272 0.26 -12.47 14.15
CA ARG A 272 0.61 -13.53 15.13
C ARG A 272 0.62 -14.93 14.50
N GLN A 273 -0.34 -15.21 13.60
CA GLN A 273 -0.38 -16.48 12.90
C GLN A 273 0.78 -16.63 11.90
N LEU A 274 1.14 -15.56 11.20
CA LEU A 274 2.30 -15.53 10.30
C LEU A 274 3.60 -15.81 11.05
N TRP A 275 3.79 -15.20 12.23
CA TRP A 275 4.93 -15.49 13.12
C TRP A 275 5.03 -16.97 13.48
N LYS A 276 3.90 -17.57 13.88
CA LYS A 276 3.86 -19.00 14.21
C LYS A 276 4.24 -19.86 13.01
N ASN A 277 3.70 -19.56 11.84
CA ASN A 277 4.01 -20.33 10.62
C ASN A 277 5.50 -20.24 10.25
N ILE A 278 6.12 -19.06 10.36
CA ILE A 278 7.54 -18.86 10.10
C ILE A 278 8.38 -19.62 11.15
N ALA A 279 8.02 -19.53 12.43
CA ALA A 279 8.75 -20.22 13.49
C ALA A 279 8.71 -21.74 13.35
N HIS A 280 7.58 -22.31 12.94
CA HIS A 280 7.46 -23.77 12.71
C HIS A 280 8.34 -24.27 11.56
N ASN A 281 8.70 -23.42 10.61
CA ASN A 281 9.49 -23.79 9.43
C ASN A 281 10.94 -23.28 9.51
N ILE A 282 11.39 -22.75 10.65
CA ILE A 282 12.68 -22.06 10.77
C ILE A 282 13.88 -22.90 10.34
N GLU A 283 13.83 -24.20 10.56
CA GLU A 283 14.91 -25.14 10.22
C GLU A 283 15.00 -25.42 8.71
N ASN A 284 13.94 -25.12 7.94
CA ASN A 284 13.88 -25.36 6.51
C ASN A 284 14.49 -24.23 5.66
N TYR A 285 14.66 -23.04 6.24
CA TYR A 285 15.10 -21.88 5.50
C TYR A 285 16.62 -21.82 5.34
N ARG A 286 17.07 -21.28 4.20
CA ARG A 286 18.51 -21.06 3.96
C ARG A 286 19.14 -20.06 4.92
N SER A 287 18.38 -19.05 5.33
CA SER A 287 18.80 -18.03 6.29
C SER A 287 17.62 -17.60 7.13
N TYR A 288 17.87 -16.88 8.22
CA TYR A 288 16.80 -16.34 9.07
C TYR A 288 15.94 -15.34 8.28
N PRO A 289 14.62 -15.60 8.10
CA PRO A 289 13.76 -14.69 7.39
C PRO A 289 13.63 -13.35 8.13
N ARG A 290 13.52 -12.26 7.40
CA ARG A 290 13.19 -10.96 7.98
C ARG A 290 11.68 -10.84 8.12
N ILE A 291 11.22 -10.38 9.27
CA ILE A 291 9.81 -10.15 9.54
C ILE A 291 9.62 -8.66 9.78
N VAL A 292 9.00 -7.99 8.81
CA VAL A 292 8.62 -6.59 8.91
C VAL A 292 7.11 -6.52 8.87
N GLY A 293 6.50 -6.05 9.96
CA GLY A 293 5.05 -6.04 10.08
C GLY A 293 4.53 -4.81 10.77
N GLU A 294 3.47 -4.27 10.19
CA GLU A 294 2.65 -3.22 10.76
C GLU A 294 1.24 -3.77 10.99
N THR A 295 0.69 -3.52 12.17
CA THR A 295 -0.62 -4.05 12.56
C THR A 295 -1.59 -2.93 12.96
N GLY A 296 -2.75 -3.27 13.51
CA GLY A 296 -3.71 -2.29 13.97
C GLY A 296 -3.14 -1.39 15.07
N GLY A 297 -3.42 -0.11 14.97
CA GLY A 297 -3.04 0.90 15.95
C GLY A 297 -4.15 1.20 16.96
N LYS A 298 -3.77 1.87 18.07
CA LYS A 298 -4.65 2.46 19.08
C LYS A 298 -4.18 3.88 19.38
N ASP A 299 -4.10 4.69 18.34
CA ASP A 299 -3.55 6.03 18.38
C ASP A 299 -4.41 6.95 19.24
N PHE A 300 -3.78 7.95 19.83
CA PHE A 300 -4.46 8.87 20.73
C PHE A 300 -4.13 10.32 20.42
N VAL A 301 -5.03 11.21 20.85
CA VAL A 301 -4.82 12.64 20.83
C VAL A 301 -4.66 13.12 22.27
N MET A 302 -3.52 13.77 22.57
CA MET A 302 -3.24 14.39 23.86
C MET A 302 -3.38 15.91 23.71
N VAL A 303 -4.28 16.48 24.48
CA VAL A 303 -4.62 17.90 24.40
C VAL A 303 -4.07 18.66 25.62
N HIS A 304 -3.32 19.73 25.36
CA HIS A 304 -2.88 20.65 26.40
C HIS A 304 -3.96 21.73 26.65
N ASN A 305 -4.03 22.28 27.85
CA ASN A 305 -5.04 23.24 28.25
C ASN A 305 -4.98 24.59 27.50
N SER A 306 -3.90 24.89 26.81
CA SER A 306 -3.76 26.06 25.92
C SER A 306 -4.24 25.83 24.48
N ALA A 307 -4.75 24.62 24.16
CA ALA A 307 -5.19 24.30 22.80
C ALA A 307 -6.49 25.03 22.44
N ASN A 308 -6.70 25.27 21.14
CA ASN A 308 -7.93 25.82 20.62
C ASN A 308 -9.00 24.71 20.49
N ALA A 309 -10.16 24.89 21.08
CA ALA A 309 -11.23 23.89 21.10
C ALA A 309 -11.72 23.50 19.70
N ALA A 310 -11.80 24.44 18.76
CA ALA A 310 -12.24 24.16 17.38
C ALA A 310 -11.21 23.34 16.60
N GLU A 311 -9.92 23.63 16.77
CA GLU A 311 -8.85 22.85 16.17
C GLU A 311 -8.83 21.42 16.73
N VAL A 312 -8.98 21.27 18.04
CA VAL A 312 -9.06 19.95 18.69
C VAL A 312 -10.26 19.16 18.18
N ALA A 313 -11.46 19.76 18.14
CA ALA A 313 -12.65 19.10 17.63
C ALA A 313 -12.49 18.65 16.19
N THR A 314 -11.87 19.50 15.33
CA THR A 314 -11.60 19.15 13.93
C THR A 314 -10.56 18.03 13.81
N ALA A 315 -9.49 18.05 14.61
CA ALA A 315 -8.49 16.98 14.64
C ALA A 315 -9.11 15.64 15.07
N LEU A 316 -10.00 15.66 16.06
CA LEU A 316 -10.71 14.47 16.54
C LEU A 316 -11.70 13.95 15.50
N SER A 317 -12.54 14.81 14.93
CA SER A 317 -13.55 14.41 13.94
C SER A 317 -12.92 13.81 12.69
N ARG A 318 -11.85 14.41 12.18
CA ARG A 318 -11.12 13.88 11.03
C ARG A 318 -10.28 12.67 11.39
N GLY A 319 -9.51 12.75 12.46
CA GLY A 319 -8.61 11.66 12.86
C GLY A 319 -9.33 10.35 13.21
N ALA A 320 -10.56 10.43 13.76
CA ALA A 320 -11.33 9.25 14.11
C ALA A 320 -12.19 8.70 12.95
N PHE A 321 -12.75 9.57 12.10
CA PHE A 321 -13.82 9.17 11.18
C PHE A 321 -13.46 9.21 9.69
N GLU A 322 -12.32 9.79 9.29
CA GLU A 322 -11.87 9.69 7.91
C GLU A 322 -11.79 8.23 7.46
N PHE A 323 -12.29 7.97 6.25
CA PHE A 323 -12.40 6.62 5.72
C PHE A 323 -13.10 5.64 6.70
N GLN A 324 -14.14 6.12 7.37
CA GLN A 324 -14.96 5.35 8.32
C GLN A 324 -14.12 4.72 9.46
N GLY A 325 -13.00 5.37 9.84
CA GLY A 325 -12.07 4.87 10.85
C GLY A 325 -11.26 3.64 10.44
N GLN A 326 -11.28 3.24 9.16
CA GLN A 326 -10.58 2.06 8.64
C GLN A 326 -9.09 2.33 8.40
N LYS A 327 -8.42 2.99 9.33
CA LYS A 327 -6.99 3.31 9.30
C LYS A 327 -6.29 2.76 10.53
N CYS A 328 -5.08 2.24 10.38
CA CYS A 328 -4.23 1.83 11.50
C CYS A 328 -3.92 3.01 12.43
N SER A 329 -3.87 4.23 11.89
CA SER A 329 -3.60 5.51 12.55
C SER A 329 -4.87 6.28 12.96
N ALA A 330 -6.07 5.69 12.90
CA ALA A 330 -7.29 6.36 13.33
C ALA A 330 -7.24 6.68 14.84
N ALA A 331 -7.60 7.91 15.21
CA ALA A 331 -7.65 8.34 16.59
C ALA A 331 -8.74 7.56 17.34
N SER A 332 -8.34 6.69 18.26
CA SER A 332 -9.24 5.82 19.03
C SER A 332 -9.42 6.24 20.49
N ARG A 333 -8.66 7.25 20.92
CA ARG A 333 -8.75 7.82 22.28
C ARG A 333 -8.33 9.29 22.28
N ALA A 334 -8.98 10.09 23.11
CA ALA A 334 -8.58 11.46 23.36
C ALA A 334 -8.43 11.74 24.84
N TYR A 335 -7.35 12.42 25.23
CA TYR A 335 -7.10 12.92 26.57
C TYR A 335 -7.26 14.43 26.54
N ILE A 336 -8.37 14.93 27.10
CA ILE A 336 -8.78 16.34 26.98
C ILE A 336 -8.91 16.93 28.39
N PRO A 337 -8.30 18.09 28.69
CA PRO A 337 -8.51 18.78 29.95
C PRO A 337 -10.00 19.07 30.20
N GLU A 338 -10.44 18.89 31.44
CA GLU A 338 -11.84 19.14 31.85
C GLU A 338 -12.30 20.55 31.49
N SER A 339 -11.40 21.53 31.59
CA SER A 339 -11.68 22.92 31.25
C SER A 339 -12.00 23.16 29.77
N LEU A 340 -11.50 22.33 28.85
CA LEU A 340 -11.75 22.45 27.42
C LEU A 340 -12.87 21.53 26.94
N TRP A 341 -13.18 20.47 27.67
CA TRP A 341 -14.10 19.43 27.22
C TRP A 341 -15.47 19.93 26.77
N PRO A 342 -16.17 20.83 27.55
CA PRO A 342 -17.49 21.29 27.14
C PRO A 342 -17.50 21.96 25.74
N ALA A 343 -16.52 22.82 25.47
CA ALA A 343 -16.43 23.53 24.18
C ALA A 343 -16.02 22.57 23.05
N VAL A 344 -15.08 21.63 23.31
CA VAL A 344 -14.66 20.64 22.33
C VAL A 344 -15.82 19.69 22.01
N GLN A 345 -16.56 19.23 23.02
CA GLN A 345 -17.69 18.31 22.84
C GLN A 345 -18.80 18.94 22.00
N GLU A 346 -19.19 20.16 22.27
CA GLU A 346 -20.22 20.88 21.50
C GLU A 346 -19.86 20.95 20.01
N ILE A 347 -18.63 21.40 19.70
CA ILE A 347 -18.17 21.54 18.32
C ILE A 347 -18.01 20.17 17.66
N LEU A 348 -17.42 19.18 18.35
CA LEU A 348 -17.20 17.84 17.82
C LEU A 348 -18.52 17.16 17.44
N VAL A 349 -19.51 17.21 18.33
CA VAL A 349 -20.82 16.60 18.07
C VAL A 349 -21.51 17.29 16.89
N ALA A 350 -21.44 18.62 16.81
CA ALA A 350 -21.99 19.37 15.68
C ALA A 350 -21.32 18.99 14.36
N GLN A 351 -19.99 18.87 14.34
CA GLN A 351 -19.24 18.43 13.16
C GLN A 351 -19.62 17.02 12.74
N VAL A 352 -19.62 16.04 13.65
CA VAL A 352 -19.94 14.64 13.35
C VAL A 352 -21.36 14.50 12.80
N ASN A 353 -22.34 15.22 13.39
CA ASN A 353 -23.72 15.23 12.93
C ASN A 353 -23.89 15.89 11.54
N SER A 354 -22.94 16.72 11.11
CA SER A 354 -22.96 17.36 9.80
C SER A 354 -22.40 16.48 8.67
N PHE A 355 -21.76 15.34 9.00
CA PHE A 355 -21.16 14.48 7.99
C PHE A 355 -22.21 13.89 7.08
N LYS A 356 -22.00 14.13 5.78
CA LYS A 356 -22.80 13.48 4.74
C LYS A 356 -22.16 12.14 4.39
N GLN A 357 -23.00 11.17 4.08
CA GLN A 357 -22.62 9.82 3.68
C GLN A 357 -23.21 9.50 2.32
N GLY A 358 -22.44 8.84 1.46
CA GLY A 358 -22.93 8.42 0.14
C GLY A 358 -21.85 7.89 -0.79
N SER A 359 -22.05 8.15 -2.10
CA SER A 359 -21.09 7.79 -3.13
C SER A 359 -19.85 8.73 -3.11
N PRO A 360 -18.64 8.20 -3.40
CA PRO A 360 -17.43 9.03 -3.52
C PRO A 360 -17.48 10.05 -4.66
N GLU A 361 -18.35 9.89 -5.66
CA GLU A 361 -18.51 10.85 -6.75
C GLU A 361 -19.16 12.17 -6.31
N ASP A 362 -19.98 12.13 -5.26
CA ASP A 362 -20.44 13.32 -4.59
C ASP A 362 -19.40 13.80 -3.59
N THR A 363 -18.63 14.78 -4.01
CA THR A 363 -17.51 15.33 -3.20
C THR A 363 -17.97 16.08 -1.94
N SER A 364 -19.27 16.20 -1.69
CA SER A 364 -19.82 16.71 -0.42
C SER A 364 -19.90 15.63 0.66
N ASN A 365 -19.77 14.35 0.30
CA ASN A 365 -19.77 13.24 1.25
C ASN A 365 -18.40 13.12 1.94
N PHE A 366 -18.39 13.20 3.26
CA PHE A 366 -17.18 13.05 4.06
C PHE A 366 -16.90 11.57 4.37
N VAL A 367 -17.94 10.80 4.69
CA VAL A 367 -17.89 9.37 4.96
C VAL A 367 -18.68 8.58 3.92
N ASN A 368 -18.23 7.37 3.61
CA ASN A 368 -18.86 6.50 2.63
C ASN A 368 -19.08 5.09 3.24
N ALA A 369 -19.20 4.05 2.41
CA ALA A 369 -19.37 2.69 2.91
C ALA A 369 -18.06 2.13 3.50
N VAL A 370 -18.18 1.25 4.50
CA VAL A 370 -17.09 0.37 4.93
C VAL A 370 -16.78 -0.67 3.84
N ILE A 371 -15.60 -1.25 3.87
CA ILE A 371 -15.03 -2.01 2.76
C ILE A 371 -15.83 -3.27 2.38
N SER A 372 -16.57 -3.88 3.29
CA SER A 372 -17.34 -5.11 3.04
C SER A 372 -18.37 -5.35 4.14
N GLU A 373 -19.36 -6.19 3.85
CA GLU A 373 -20.35 -6.68 4.82
C GLU A 373 -19.69 -7.31 6.05
N ARG A 374 -18.69 -8.17 5.85
CA ARG A 374 -17.91 -8.74 6.95
C ARG A 374 -17.25 -7.69 7.85
N ALA A 375 -16.77 -6.58 7.27
CA ALA A 375 -16.22 -5.47 8.04
C ALA A 375 -17.32 -4.74 8.82
N PHE A 376 -18.49 -4.53 8.20
CA PHE A 376 -19.67 -3.95 8.84
C PHE A 376 -20.11 -4.76 10.07
N ASP A 377 -20.31 -6.08 9.91
CA ASP A 377 -20.75 -6.97 10.98
C ASP A 377 -19.78 -6.96 12.17
N ARG A 378 -18.47 -7.01 11.85
CA ARG A 378 -17.44 -6.95 12.88
C ARG A 378 -17.44 -5.62 13.63
N ILE A 379 -17.62 -4.50 12.95
CA ILE A 379 -17.65 -3.17 13.57
C ILE A 379 -18.93 -3.02 14.40
N ALA A 380 -20.08 -3.42 13.86
CA ALA A 380 -21.35 -3.39 14.59
C ALA A 380 -21.31 -4.22 15.89
N GLY A 381 -20.53 -5.29 15.90
CA GLY A 381 -20.32 -6.11 17.11
C GLY A 381 -19.53 -5.43 18.24
N TYR A 382 -18.94 -4.25 18.00
CA TYR A 382 -18.28 -3.42 19.01
C TYR A 382 -19.19 -2.31 19.58
N ILE A 383 -20.33 -2.07 18.98
CA ILE A 383 -21.33 -1.08 19.36
C ILE A 383 -22.45 -1.76 20.14
#